data_f7b275eb60218f388db54066065c1969
#
_entry.id   f7b275eb60218f388db54066065c1969
#
_cell.length_a   1.000
_cell.length_b   1.000
_cell.length_c   1.000
_cell.angle_alpha   90.00
_cell.angle_beta   90.00
_cell.angle_gamma   90.00
#
_symmetry.space_group_name_H-M   'P 1'
#
loop_
_entity.id
_entity.type
_entity.pdbx_description
1 polymer ?
#
loop_
_entity_poly.entity_id
_entity_poly.type
_entity_poly.pdbx_seq_one_letter_code
_entity_poly.pdbx_strand_id
1 'polypeptide(L)'
;SVPDLTEIGARRSFDASDDNGSAVALYPAWGDNHEEESGFLNREEMVAILKYAADRHVDIVLEFNLPGHANALIRALSVNSNFRVADPLDQSVYRSAQGYTGNVVNVAMDDTYKFVRVVLEEIASMYQQAGVTLKRIHFGGDETPDGAWLGSPVSRASSLWNQSWSADNPDDASEIRHAMMSHHYQRVTEILEEVAPGVATGFWHEMSPHAVDAAGNTQRYFNAWTTEAADRAIVDDLLTSDRQVVISNASFLYFDMPYGLHHQEPGLPWAAYIDTEMIYHFDPLSNWAVADEHQHQILGLQAQLWGETVYSAALMDYYVFPRLLALAERGWNVKPDENWNRFSRTLGQRELTHLEGLGVEFRIPTPGAVIEDGWLRANAVFPDLDIVYQLDGQAPNADSLRYTGPIKVKSSDKPVLCCRTKGARLGRSVSLV
;
A
#
# COMPACT_ATOMS: atom_id res chain seq x y z
N SER A 1 -2.96 16.60 19.87
CA SER A 1 -3.90 16.43 20.99
C SER A 1 -3.87 15.02 21.60
N VAL A 2 -3.27 14.05 20.92
CA VAL A 2 -3.08 12.68 21.43
C VAL A 2 -1.62 12.28 21.26
N PRO A 3 -0.70 12.75 22.13
CA PRO A 3 0.75 12.55 21.95
C PRO A 3 1.17 11.09 21.97
N ASP A 4 0.45 10.22 22.69
CA ASP A 4 0.75 8.79 22.75
C ASP A 4 0.75 8.11 21.38
N LEU A 5 0.01 8.64 20.37
CA LEU A 5 0.03 8.13 19.01
C LEU A 5 1.41 8.26 18.34
N THR A 6 2.16 9.29 18.69
CA THR A 6 3.51 9.52 18.14
C THR A 6 4.61 9.02 19.08
N GLU A 7 4.44 9.15 20.38
CA GLU A 7 5.44 8.74 21.38
C GLU A 7 5.53 7.23 21.55
N ILE A 8 4.39 6.53 21.39
CA ILE A 8 4.28 5.07 21.52
C ILE A 8 3.95 4.44 20.17
N GLY A 9 2.87 4.90 19.52
CA GLY A 9 2.34 4.31 18.30
C GLY A 9 3.28 4.38 17.09
N ALA A 10 4.23 5.31 17.08
CA ALA A 10 5.23 5.44 16.01
C ALA A 10 6.50 4.60 16.24
N ARG A 11 6.59 3.88 17.34
CA ARG A 11 7.74 2.99 17.61
C ARG A 11 7.54 1.64 16.94
N ARG A 12 8.58 1.15 16.29
CA ARG A 12 8.59 -0.10 15.54
C ARG A 12 9.79 -0.95 15.97
N SER A 13 9.66 -2.28 15.92
CA SER A 13 10.72 -3.23 16.26
C SER A 13 10.64 -4.45 15.34
N PHE A 14 11.75 -5.17 15.19
CA PHE A 14 11.77 -6.49 14.52
C PHE A 14 11.29 -7.62 15.43
N ASP A 15 11.21 -7.41 16.74
CA ASP A 15 10.73 -8.40 17.69
C ASP A 15 9.28 -8.13 18.07
N ALA A 16 8.37 -8.97 17.54
CA ALA A 16 6.95 -8.89 17.87
C ALA A 16 6.65 -9.21 19.36
N SER A 17 7.59 -9.82 20.08
CA SER A 17 7.51 -10.10 21.51
C SER A 17 8.10 -8.99 22.38
N ASP A 18 8.64 -7.93 21.76
CA ASP A 18 9.26 -6.82 22.47
C ASP A 18 8.24 -6.00 23.26
N ASP A 19 8.23 -6.22 24.58
CA ASP A 19 7.44 -5.43 25.53
C ASP A 19 7.98 -4.01 25.77
N ASN A 20 9.10 -3.63 25.11
CA ASN A 20 9.75 -2.34 25.27
C ASN A 20 9.01 -1.16 24.59
N GLY A 21 7.76 -1.35 24.20
CA GLY A 21 6.90 -0.29 23.72
C GLY A 21 6.81 -0.15 22.21
N SER A 22 7.35 -1.08 21.43
CA SER A 22 7.13 -1.10 19.99
C SER A 22 5.70 -1.47 19.67
N ALA A 23 5.02 -0.62 18.91
CA ALA A 23 3.61 -0.80 18.59
C ALA A 23 3.40 -1.74 17.40
N VAL A 24 4.38 -1.82 16.49
CA VAL A 24 4.30 -2.61 15.26
C VAL A 24 5.61 -3.35 15.04
N ALA A 25 5.55 -4.66 14.79
CA ALA A 25 6.68 -5.43 14.33
C ALA A 25 6.94 -5.17 12.83
N LEU A 26 8.20 -5.02 12.47
CA LEU A 26 8.65 -5.04 11.08
C LEU A 26 8.92 -6.49 10.68
N TYR A 27 8.54 -6.88 9.47
CA TYR A 27 9.08 -8.09 8.89
C TYR A 27 10.58 -7.90 8.64
N PRO A 28 11.41 -8.93 8.89
CA PRO A 28 12.83 -8.84 8.58
C PRO A 28 12.98 -8.55 7.09
N ALA A 29 13.40 -7.35 6.77
CA ALA A 29 13.85 -7.03 5.44
C ALA A 29 15.15 -7.79 5.18
N TRP A 30 15.36 -8.17 3.95
CA TRP A 30 16.49 -8.96 3.50
C TRP A 30 17.84 -8.36 3.91
N GLY A 31 18.60 -9.08 4.67
CA GLY A 31 19.93 -8.67 5.12
C GLY A 31 19.90 -7.92 6.44
N ASP A 32 20.98 -7.56 6.91
CA ASP A 32 21.49 -7.07 8.17
C ASP A 32 20.51 -6.43 9.17
N ASN A 33 20.83 -6.62 10.44
CA ASN A 33 20.14 -6.06 11.60
C ASN A 33 19.96 -4.54 11.44
N HIS A 34 18.77 -4.13 11.01
CA HIS A 34 18.39 -2.74 11.08
C HIS A 34 18.03 -2.40 12.53
N GLU A 35 18.63 -1.35 13.04
CA GLU A 35 18.23 -0.73 14.28
C GLU A 35 16.77 -0.25 14.18
N GLU A 36 16.10 -0.01 15.29
CA GLU A 36 14.71 0.44 15.34
C GLU A 36 14.47 1.62 14.40
N GLU A 37 13.64 1.41 13.39
CA GLU A 37 13.23 2.44 12.45
C GLU A 37 11.89 3.03 12.94
N SER A 38 11.98 4.08 13.74
CA SER A 38 10.82 4.77 14.32
C SER A 38 10.74 6.20 13.82
N GLY A 39 9.54 6.66 13.50
CA GLY A 39 9.36 8.02 13.04
C GLY A 39 7.90 8.41 12.86
N PHE A 40 7.66 9.70 12.83
CA PHE A 40 6.35 10.29 12.55
C PHE A 40 6.52 11.69 11.95
N LEU A 41 5.50 12.17 11.29
CA LEU A 41 5.42 13.55 10.83
C LEU A 41 4.81 14.42 11.94
N ASN A 42 5.52 15.45 12.34
CA ASN A 42 4.93 16.44 13.24
C ASN A 42 3.95 17.36 12.49
N ARG A 43 3.23 18.21 13.23
CA ARG A 43 2.20 19.09 12.68
C ARG A 43 2.74 20.05 11.61
N GLU A 44 3.91 20.65 11.88
CA GLU A 44 4.55 21.63 11.00
C GLU A 44 5.00 20.96 9.68
N GLU A 45 5.56 19.77 9.76
CA GLU A 45 5.95 18.97 8.61
C GLU A 45 4.72 18.58 7.78
N MET A 46 3.63 18.12 8.41
CA MET A 46 2.41 17.79 7.70
C MET A 46 1.81 19.00 6.98
N VAL A 47 1.77 20.16 7.64
CA VAL A 47 1.31 21.42 7.02
C VAL A 47 2.20 21.82 5.84
N ALA A 48 3.52 21.62 5.94
CA ALA A 48 4.44 21.88 4.85
C ALA A 48 4.19 20.94 3.65
N ILE A 49 3.95 19.64 3.91
CA ILE A 49 3.61 18.64 2.88
C ILE A 49 2.32 19.00 2.17
N LEU A 50 1.28 19.39 2.90
CA LEU A 50 0.00 19.82 2.32
C LEU A 50 0.16 21.00 1.35
N LYS A 51 0.94 22.02 1.72
CA LYS A 51 1.25 23.17 0.86
C LYS A 51 2.05 22.73 -0.36
N TYR A 52 3.11 21.95 -0.15
CA TYR A 52 3.98 21.46 -1.21
C TYR A 52 3.22 20.66 -2.27
N ALA A 53 2.30 19.79 -1.83
CA ALA A 53 1.44 19.00 -2.71
C ALA A 53 0.44 19.88 -3.47
N ALA A 54 -0.21 20.84 -2.79
CA ALA A 54 -1.17 21.75 -3.40
C ALA A 54 -0.53 22.63 -4.50
N ASP A 55 0.69 23.12 -4.29
CA ASP A 55 1.48 23.86 -5.28
C ASP A 55 1.78 23.04 -6.57
N ARG A 56 1.63 21.70 -6.47
CA ARG A 56 1.85 20.75 -7.57
C ARG A 56 0.56 20.10 -8.07
N HIS A 57 -0.59 20.61 -7.65
CA HIS A 57 -1.91 20.08 -7.98
C HIS A 57 -2.08 18.61 -7.55
N VAL A 58 -1.46 18.22 -6.44
CA VAL A 58 -1.61 16.91 -5.81
C VAL A 58 -2.43 17.07 -4.54
N ASP A 59 -3.55 16.37 -4.44
CA ASP A 59 -4.34 16.31 -3.22
C ASP A 59 -3.76 15.23 -2.30
N ILE A 60 -3.54 15.57 -1.04
CA ILE A 60 -3.24 14.58 0.00
C ILE A 60 -4.57 14.04 0.52
N VAL A 61 -4.71 12.75 0.61
CA VAL A 61 -5.82 12.05 1.27
C VAL A 61 -5.25 11.32 2.47
N LEU A 62 -5.65 11.73 3.68
CA LEU A 62 -5.22 11.01 4.88
C LEU A 62 -6.11 9.79 5.09
N GLU A 63 -5.47 8.65 5.34
CA GLU A 63 -6.15 7.42 5.73
C GLU A 63 -6.04 7.22 7.24
N PHE A 64 -7.18 6.94 7.85
CA PHE A 64 -7.33 6.63 9.26
C PHE A 64 -8.02 5.27 9.38
N ASN A 65 -7.26 4.22 9.20
CA ASN A 65 -7.80 2.87 9.05
C ASN A 65 -8.38 2.33 10.37
N LEU A 66 -9.67 2.05 10.38
CA LEU A 66 -10.43 1.43 11.46
C LEU A 66 -11.57 0.56 10.88
N PRO A 67 -12.08 -0.42 11.62
CA PRO A 67 -11.76 -0.80 13.01
C PRO A 67 -10.58 -1.77 13.13
N GLY A 68 -10.16 -2.43 12.04
CA GLY A 68 -8.99 -3.28 11.96
C GLY A 68 -7.68 -2.48 11.93
N HIS A 69 -6.55 -3.17 11.75
CA HIS A 69 -5.20 -2.58 11.63
C HIS A 69 -4.82 -1.59 12.77
N ALA A 70 -5.48 -1.71 13.92
CA ALA A 70 -5.42 -0.74 15.00
C ALA A 70 -4.46 -1.11 16.14
N ASN A 71 -3.53 -2.07 15.94
CA ASN A 71 -2.64 -2.53 17.01
C ASN A 71 -1.82 -1.37 17.61
N ALA A 72 -1.20 -0.53 16.79
CA ALA A 72 -0.44 0.62 17.24
C ALA A 72 -1.30 1.62 18.03
N LEU A 73 -2.50 1.89 17.53
CA LEU A 73 -3.48 2.76 18.19
C LEU A 73 -3.89 2.20 19.56
N ILE A 74 -4.27 0.95 19.63
CA ILE A 74 -4.72 0.31 20.88
C ILE A 74 -3.59 0.33 21.91
N ARG A 75 -2.36 -0.03 21.52
CA ARG A 75 -1.20 0.02 22.40
C ARG A 75 -0.91 1.44 22.87
N ALA A 76 -0.91 2.41 21.98
CA ALA A 76 -0.68 3.81 22.34
C ALA A 76 -1.72 4.30 23.38
N LEU A 77 -3.00 4.05 23.16
CA LEU A 77 -4.06 4.50 24.04
C LEU A 77 -4.21 3.67 25.32
N SER A 78 -3.60 2.48 25.41
CA SER A 78 -3.66 1.66 26.63
C SER A 78 -2.84 2.21 27.78
N VAL A 79 -1.86 3.07 27.51
CA VAL A 79 -0.88 3.54 28.52
C VAL A 79 -1.40 4.75 29.29
N ASN A 80 -2.07 5.69 28.62
CA ASN A 80 -2.45 6.96 29.21
C ASN A 80 -3.77 7.47 28.63
N SER A 81 -4.88 6.80 28.91
CA SER A 81 -6.04 7.03 28.07
C SER A 81 -7.11 7.92 28.64
N ASN A 82 -7.31 9.05 27.95
CA ASN A 82 -8.59 9.73 27.90
C ASN A 82 -9.61 8.95 27.03
N PHE A 83 -9.17 7.93 26.29
CA PHE A 83 -10.00 7.15 25.37
C PHE A 83 -9.78 5.65 25.57
N ARG A 84 -10.86 4.91 25.77
CA ARG A 84 -10.87 3.46 25.79
C ARG A 84 -11.45 2.96 24.46
N VAL A 85 -10.59 2.50 23.58
CA VAL A 85 -10.97 2.01 22.24
C VAL A 85 -11.01 0.48 22.15
N ALA A 86 -10.62 -0.22 23.22
CA ALA A 86 -10.71 -1.66 23.33
C ALA A 86 -11.34 -2.05 24.69
N ASP A 87 -12.15 -3.09 24.70
CA ASP A 87 -12.73 -3.65 25.91
C ASP A 87 -11.69 -4.50 26.64
N PRO A 88 -11.26 -4.14 27.85
CA PRO A 88 -10.24 -4.90 28.59
C PRO A 88 -10.70 -6.29 29.03
N LEU A 89 -12.00 -6.58 28.97
CA LEU A 89 -12.57 -7.88 29.28
C LEU A 89 -12.94 -8.69 28.04
N ASP A 90 -12.58 -8.21 26.86
CA ASP A 90 -12.83 -8.93 25.60
C ASP A 90 -12.03 -10.23 25.54
N GLN A 91 -12.74 -11.34 25.37
CA GLN A 91 -12.21 -12.69 25.20
C GLN A 91 -12.40 -13.19 23.77
N SER A 92 -12.57 -12.29 22.81
CA SER A 92 -12.67 -12.65 21.39
C SER A 92 -11.44 -13.42 20.92
N VAL A 93 -11.68 -14.46 20.15
CA VAL A 93 -10.61 -15.29 19.56
C VAL A 93 -10.58 -15.03 18.07
N TYR A 94 -9.57 -14.33 17.62
CA TYR A 94 -9.32 -14.06 16.20
C TYR A 94 -7.83 -13.87 15.91
N ARG A 95 -7.49 -13.89 14.65
CA ARG A 95 -6.15 -13.54 14.15
C ARG A 95 -6.31 -12.67 12.90
N SER A 96 -5.66 -11.52 12.88
CA SER A 96 -5.63 -10.65 11.69
C SER A 96 -4.78 -11.26 10.57
N ALA A 97 -4.86 -10.69 9.37
CA ALA A 97 -4.02 -11.06 8.24
C ALA A 97 -2.52 -11.01 8.57
N GLN A 98 -2.09 -10.05 9.41
CA GLN A 98 -0.71 -9.91 9.88
C GLN A 98 -0.38 -10.74 11.13
N GLY A 99 -1.33 -11.56 11.60
CA GLY A 99 -1.12 -12.48 12.71
C GLY A 99 -1.43 -11.92 14.11
N TYR A 100 -1.87 -10.68 14.26
CA TYR A 100 -2.22 -10.08 15.55
C TYR A 100 -3.55 -10.59 16.09
N THR A 101 -3.66 -10.66 17.42
CA THR A 101 -4.86 -11.12 18.15
C THR A 101 -5.57 -9.98 18.90
N GLY A 102 -5.10 -8.75 18.81
CA GLY A 102 -5.62 -7.58 19.53
C GLY A 102 -5.54 -6.30 18.72
N ASN A 103 -5.83 -6.34 17.41
CA ASN A 103 -5.67 -5.22 16.50
C ASN A 103 -7.00 -4.59 16.05
N VAL A 104 -8.12 -4.86 16.73
CA VAL A 104 -9.44 -4.33 16.36
C VAL A 104 -9.97 -3.46 17.49
N VAL A 105 -10.31 -2.20 17.19
CA VAL A 105 -10.99 -1.34 18.16
C VAL A 105 -12.42 -1.80 18.38
N ASN A 106 -12.96 -1.56 19.57
CA ASN A 106 -14.35 -1.90 19.87
C ASN A 106 -15.30 -0.80 19.38
N VAL A 107 -16.06 -1.10 18.36
CA VAL A 107 -16.99 -0.16 17.70
C VAL A 107 -18.28 0.06 18.48
N ALA A 108 -18.55 -0.72 19.53
CA ALA A 108 -19.67 -0.49 20.45
C ALA A 108 -19.31 0.50 21.58
N MET A 109 -18.07 0.98 21.63
CA MET A 109 -17.62 1.91 22.67
C MET A 109 -17.67 3.36 22.17
N ASP A 110 -18.36 4.23 22.91
CA ASP A 110 -18.46 5.67 22.59
C ASP A 110 -17.10 6.36 22.52
N ASP A 111 -16.13 5.92 23.32
CA ASP A 111 -14.79 6.51 23.34
C ASP A 111 -14.04 6.31 22.02
N THR A 112 -14.34 5.27 21.28
CA THR A 112 -13.82 5.07 19.91
C THR A 112 -14.20 6.26 19.03
N TYR A 113 -15.43 6.71 19.11
CA TYR A 113 -15.92 7.83 18.27
C TYR A 113 -15.53 9.20 18.80
N LYS A 114 -15.36 9.37 20.12
CA LYS A 114 -14.73 10.59 20.68
C LYS A 114 -13.30 10.74 20.17
N PHE A 115 -12.56 9.62 20.14
CA PHE A 115 -11.20 9.59 19.57
C PHE A 115 -11.20 9.95 18.08
N VAL A 116 -12.07 9.31 17.27
CA VAL A 116 -12.23 9.62 15.84
C VAL A 116 -12.49 11.11 15.62
N ARG A 117 -13.40 11.71 16.40
CA ARG A 117 -13.69 13.14 16.32
C ARG A 117 -12.45 14.01 16.56
N VAL A 118 -11.72 13.74 17.63
CA VAL A 118 -10.50 14.51 17.96
C VAL A 118 -9.47 14.43 16.82
N VAL A 119 -9.28 13.26 16.22
CA VAL A 119 -8.35 13.09 15.09
C VAL A 119 -8.83 13.86 13.86
N LEU A 120 -10.12 13.79 13.53
CA LEU A 120 -10.69 14.52 12.39
C LEU A 120 -10.60 16.04 12.57
N GLU A 121 -10.85 16.56 13.78
CA GLU A 121 -10.69 17.98 14.09
C GLU A 121 -9.25 18.44 13.94
N GLU A 122 -8.28 17.63 14.37
CA GLU A 122 -6.85 17.88 14.14
C GLU A 122 -6.50 17.92 12.67
N ILE A 123 -6.96 16.93 11.89
CA ILE A 123 -6.76 16.87 10.43
C ILE A 123 -7.34 18.13 9.78
N ALA A 124 -8.60 18.46 10.02
CA ALA A 124 -9.26 19.65 9.48
C ALA A 124 -8.49 20.94 9.84
N SER A 125 -8.00 21.04 11.07
CA SER A 125 -7.18 22.16 11.53
C SER A 125 -5.83 22.26 10.78
N MET A 126 -5.16 21.13 10.46
CA MET A 126 -3.92 21.14 9.69
C MET A 126 -4.15 21.62 8.25
N TYR A 127 -5.22 21.17 7.58
CA TYR A 127 -5.60 21.66 6.26
C TYR A 127 -5.95 23.14 6.27
N GLN A 128 -6.70 23.61 7.25
CA GLN A 128 -7.00 25.02 7.43
C GLN A 128 -5.71 25.85 7.62
N GLN A 129 -4.78 25.40 8.46
CA GLN A 129 -3.48 26.06 8.68
C GLN A 129 -2.63 26.08 7.40
N ALA A 130 -2.73 25.05 6.58
CA ALA A 130 -2.06 24.97 5.29
C ALA A 130 -2.70 25.90 4.23
N GLY A 131 -3.94 26.35 4.43
CA GLY A 131 -4.72 27.06 3.40
C GLY A 131 -5.14 26.14 2.25
N VAL A 132 -5.25 24.83 2.51
CA VAL A 132 -5.61 23.78 1.54
C VAL A 132 -6.99 23.24 1.87
N THR A 133 -7.81 23.02 0.85
CA THR A 133 -9.15 22.44 1.06
C THR A 133 -9.04 20.94 1.32
N LEU A 134 -9.58 20.48 2.44
CA LEU A 134 -9.79 19.06 2.71
C LEU A 134 -10.91 18.53 1.81
N LYS A 135 -10.58 17.68 0.85
CA LYS A 135 -11.54 17.16 -0.13
C LYS A 135 -11.99 15.75 0.18
N ARG A 136 -11.11 14.93 0.74
CA ARG A 136 -11.32 13.49 0.99
C ARG A 136 -10.64 13.05 2.27
N ILE A 137 -11.27 12.09 2.95
CA ILE A 137 -10.69 11.28 4.02
C ILE A 137 -10.96 9.81 3.72
N HIS A 138 -10.02 8.94 4.02
CA HIS A 138 -10.19 7.49 3.91
C HIS A 138 -10.19 6.85 5.30
N PHE A 139 -11.17 5.97 5.57
CA PHE A 139 -11.33 5.34 6.89
C PHE A 139 -10.89 3.88 6.93
N GLY A 140 -10.34 3.35 5.85
CA GLY A 140 -9.92 1.96 5.79
C GLY A 140 -11.10 0.98 5.80
N GLY A 141 -11.15 0.13 6.80
CA GLY A 141 -12.26 -0.82 7.04
C GLY A 141 -12.05 -2.21 6.47
N ASP A 142 -10.85 -2.46 5.92
CA ASP A 142 -10.43 -3.75 5.38
C ASP A 142 -10.01 -4.72 6.48
N GLU A 143 -9.97 -5.99 6.12
CA GLU A 143 -9.39 -7.10 6.88
C GLU A 143 -9.81 -7.16 8.37
N THR A 144 -11.00 -6.67 8.71
CA THR A 144 -11.53 -6.88 10.05
C THR A 144 -11.78 -8.37 10.26
N PRO A 145 -11.04 -9.04 11.16
CA PRO A 145 -11.06 -10.50 11.26
C PRO A 145 -12.38 -11.04 11.76
N ASP A 146 -12.78 -12.18 11.23
CA ASP A 146 -13.88 -12.95 11.79
C ASP A 146 -13.60 -13.31 13.26
N GLY A 147 -14.61 -13.24 14.11
CA GLY A 147 -14.47 -13.47 15.54
C GLY A 147 -14.20 -12.20 16.36
N ALA A 148 -13.90 -11.06 15.74
CA ALA A 148 -13.80 -9.78 16.45
C ALA A 148 -15.10 -9.47 17.20
N TRP A 149 -14.97 -8.90 18.41
CA TRP A 149 -16.07 -8.48 19.31
C TRP A 149 -16.92 -9.61 19.91
N LEU A 150 -16.84 -10.85 19.45
CA LEU A 150 -17.71 -11.95 19.87
C LEU A 150 -17.52 -12.34 21.34
N GLY A 151 -16.35 -12.07 21.91
CA GLY A 151 -16.02 -12.29 23.33
C GLY A 151 -16.19 -11.05 24.22
N SER A 152 -16.54 -9.89 23.65
CA SER A 152 -16.60 -8.62 24.39
C SER A 152 -17.90 -8.47 25.17
N PRO A 153 -17.85 -8.31 26.52
CA PRO A 153 -18.99 -7.94 27.33
C PRO A 153 -19.65 -6.62 26.92
N VAL A 154 -18.85 -5.63 26.50
CA VAL A 154 -19.35 -4.33 26.04
C VAL A 154 -20.16 -4.48 24.75
N SER A 155 -19.66 -5.27 23.78
CA SER A 155 -20.37 -5.53 22.53
C SER A 155 -21.70 -6.27 22.80
N ARG A 156 -21.69 -7.28 23.64
CA ARG A 156 -22.89 -8.04 24.01
C ARG A 156 -23.94 -7.20 24.74
N ALA A 157 -23.53 -6.20 25.51
CA ALA A 157 -24.44 -5.30 26.23
C ALA A 157 -24.95 -4.15 25.36
N SER A 158 -24.38 -3.94 24.18
CA SER A 158 -24.77 -2.86 23.28
C SER A 158 -26.12 -3.13 22.59
N SER A 159 -26.77 -2.08 22.09
CA SER A 159 -27.97 -2.19 21.25
C SER A 159 -27.71 -2.80 19.87
N LEU A 160 -26.45 -2.96 19.48
CA LEU A 160 -26.04 -3.57 18.24
C LEU A 160 -26.14 -5.09 18.26
N TRP A 161 -26.19 -5.68 19.45
CA TRP A 161 -26.26 -7.12 19.66
C TRP A 161 -27.70 -7.56 19.89
N ASN A 162 -28.26 -8.34 19.00
CA ASN A 162 -29.56 -8.95 19.23
C ASN A 162 -29.41 -10.05 20.30
N GLN A 163 -30.16 -9.96 21.40
CA GLN A 163 -30.06 -10.87 22.54
C GLN A 163 -30.43 -12.33 22.20
N SER A 164 -31.03 -12.60 21.04
CA SER A 164 -31.25 -13.95 20.54
C SER A 164 -30.05 -14.56 19.82
N TRP A 165 -29.04 -13.75 19.48
CA TRP A 165 -27.85 -14.22 18.77
C TRP A 165 -26.87 -14.93 19.72
N SER A 166 -26.21 -15.97 19.16
CA SER A 166 -25.14 -16.72 19.84
C SER A 166 -23.82 -16.52 19.11
N ALA A 167 -22.78 -16.13 19.84
CA ALA A 167 -21.42 -16.02 19.30
C ALA A 167 -20.85 -17.35 18.77
N ASP A 168 -21.39 -18.49 19.24
CA ASP A 168 -20.96 -19.83 18.81
C ASP A 168 -21.67 -20.29 17.54
N ASN A 169 -22.69 -19.58 17.09
CA ASN A 169 -23.38 -19.85 15.82
C ASN A 169 -22.76 -19.01 14.70
N PRO A 170 -22.25 -19.61 13.62
CA PRO A 170 -21.58 -18.87 12.54
C PRO A 170 -22.48 -17.83 11.84
N ASP A 171 -23.77 -18.13 11.65
CA ASP A 171 -24.71 -17.21 11.02
C ASP A 171 -24.96 -15.98 11.91
N ASP A 172 -25.19 -16.20 13.21
CA ASP A 172 -25.34 -15.11 14.17
C ASP A 172 -24.06 -14.30 14.32
N ALA A 173 -22.88 -14.92 14.29
CA ALA A 173 -21.59 -14.24 14.32
C ALA A 173 -21.40 -13.33 13.12
N SER A 174 -21.83 -13.74 11.92
CA SER A 174 -21.84 -12.92 10.72
C SER A 174 -22.78 -11.72 10.86
N GLU A 175 -23.99 -11.92 11.41
CA GLU A 175 -24.94 -10.83 11.65
C GLU A 175 -24.43 -9.83 12.68
N ILE A 176 -23.78 -10.31 13.75
CA ILE A 176 -23.13 -9.46 14.75
C ILE A 176 -22.07 -8.59 14.10
N ARG A 177 -21.18 -9.22 13.30
CA ARG A 177 -20.13 -8.51 12.57
C ARG A 177 -20.73 -7.45 11.63
N HIS A 178 -21.77 -7.81 10.87
CA HIS A 178 -22.45 -6.89 9.98
C HIS A 178 -23.04 -5.68 10.72
N ALA A 179 -23.73 -5.90 11.84
CA ALA A 179 -24.29 -4.84 12.65
C ALA A 179 -23.20 -3.90 13.22
N MET A 180 -22.08 -4.46 13.72
CA MET A 180 -20.94 -3.70 14.21
C MET A 180 -20.26 -2.87 13.12
N MET A 181 -20.02 -3.44 11.95
CA MET A 181 -19.39 -2.73 10.82
C MET A 181 -20.31 -1.64 10.26
N SER A 182 -21.60 -1.92 10.10
CA SER A 182 -22.59 -0.94 9.66
C SER A 182 -22.70 0.24 10.63
N HIS A 183 -22.70 -0.03 11.94
CA HIS A 183 -22.65 1.02 12.96
C HIS A 183 -21.36 1.84 12.83
N HIS A 184 -20.21 1.20 12.66
CA HIS A 184 -18.96 1.91 12.50
C HIS A 184 -18.99 2.82 11.27
N TYR A 185 -19.41 2.30 10.12
CA TYR A 185 -19.58 3.07 8.89
C TYR A 185 -20.43 4.32 9.13
N GLN A 186 -21.60 4.15 9.72
CA GLN A 186 -22.52 5.25 10.00
C GLN A 186 -21.87 6.30 10.92
N ARG A 187 -21.26 5.86 12.02
CA ARG A 187 -20.68 6.78 13.01
C ARG A 187 -19.53 7.62 12.47
N VAL A 188 -18.60 7.01 11.72
CA VAL A 188 -17.45 7.77 11.18
C VAL A 188 -17.90 8.75 10.10
N THR A 189 -18.90 8.40 9.28
CA THR A 189 -19.44 9.30 8.26
C THR A 189 -20.22 10.45 8.85
N GLU A 190 -21.02 10.22 9.91
CA GLU A 190 -21.72 11.27 10.67
C GLU A 190 -20.73 12.27 11.29
N ILE A 191 -19.68 11.77 11.95
CA ILE A 191 -18.67 12.62 12.57
C ILE A 191 -17.93 13.46 11.54
N LEU A 192 -17.58 12.86 10.39
CA LEU A 192 -16.93 13.62 9.32
C LEU A 192 -17.83 14.73 8.79
N GLU A 193 -19.11 14.46 8.57
CA GLU A 193 -20.06 15.47 8.09
C GLU A 193 -20.24 16.60 9.11
N GLU A 194 -20.19 16.32 10.43
CA GLU A 194 -20.24 17.34 11.48
C GLU A 194 -18.96 18.19 11.54
N VAL A 195 -17.77 17.55 11.40
CA VAL A 195 -16.46 18.23 11.55
C VAL A 195 -16.06 18.95 10.25
N ALA A 196 -16.33 18.35 9.10
CA ALA A 196 -15.92 18.86 7.80
C ALA A 196 -17.00 18.55 6.74
N PRO A 197 -18.09 19.31 6.72
CA PRO A 197 -19.22 19.08 5.82
C PRO A 197 -18.82 19.06 4.35
N GLY A 198 -19.35 18.08 3.61
CA GLY A 198 -19.13 17.94 2.18
C GLY A 198 -17.78 17.30 1.78
N VAL A 199 -16.98 16.83 2.74
CA VAL A 199 -15.76 16.06 2.46
C VAL A 199 -16.14 14.65 2.02
N ALA A 200 -15.55 14.18 0.91
CA ALA A 200 -15.80 12.83 0.41
C ALA A 200 -15.12 11.77 1.31
N THR A 201 -15.79 10.64 1.46
CA THR A 201 -15.36 9.55 2.35
C THR A 201 -14.95 8.32 1.55
N GLY A 202 -13.71 7.85 1.75
CA GLY A 202 -13.18 6.62 1.16
C GLY A 202 -13.18 5.46 2.15
N PHE A 203 -13.34 4.26 1.61
CA PHE A 203 -13.21 2.99 2.33
C PHE A 203 -12.60 1.93 1.43
N TRP A 204 -12.06 0.88 2.02
CA TRP A 204 -11.78 -0.35 1.30
C TRP A 204 -13.08 -1.07 0.96
N HIS A 205 -13.08 -1.88 -0.09
CA HIS A 205 -14.30 -2.50 -0.64
C HIS A 205 -15.07 -3.36 0.36
N GLU A 206 -14.41 -3.92 1.37
CA GLU A 206 -15.03 -4.73 2.43
C GLU A 206 -16.06 -3.95 3.25
N MET A 207 -15.98 -2.63 3.24
CA MET A 207 -17.00 -1.79 3.89
C MET A 207 -18.27 -1.62 3.04
N SER A 208 -18.23 -1.92 1.74
CA SER A 208 -19.39 -1.71 0.86
C SER A 208 -20.67 -2.43 1.29
N PRO A 209 -20.64 -3.71 1.71
CA PRO A 209 -21.83 -4.41 2.20
C PRO A 209 -22.43 -3.80 3.47
N HIS A 210 -21.65 -3.00 4.18
CA HIS A 210 -22.03 -2.35 5.44
C HIS A 210 -22.47 -0.89 5.27
N ALA A 211 -22.33 -0.36 4.03
CA ALA A 211 -22.71 1.00 3.71
C ALA A 211 -24.24 1.17 3.68
N VAL A 212 -24.77 1.95 4.59
CA VAL A 212 -26.22 2.18 4.78
C VAL A 212 -26.77 3.38 4.03
N ASP A 213 -25.93 4.13 3.34
CA ASP A 213 -26.33 5.27 2.52
C ASP A 213 -26.93 4.82 1.17
N ALA A 214 -27.66 5.74 0.55
CA ALA A 214 -28.30 5.47 -0.75
C ALA A 214 -27.26 5.23 -1.84
N ALA A 215 -27.57 4.35 -2.78
CA ALA A 215 -26.80 4.18 -4.01
C ALA A 215 -26.67 5.51 -4.76
N GLY A 216 -25.58 5.69 -5.51
CA GLY A 216 -25.31 6.93 -6.24
C GLY A 216 -24.80 8.09 -5.39
N ASN A 217 -24.45 7.88 -4.13
CA ASN A 217 -23.82 8.91 -3.32
C ASN A 217 -22.36 9.12 -3.74
N THR A 218 -22.12 10.12 -4.59
CA THR A 218 -20.79 10.43 -5.16
C THR A 218 -19.81 11.00 -4.14
N GLN A 219 -20.23 11.28 -2.91
CA GLN A 219 -19.35 11.64 -1.80
C GLN A 219 -18.75 10.40 -1.10
N ARG A 220 -19.10 9.20 -1.55
CA ARG A 220 -18.59 7.92 -1.03
C ARG A 220 -17.89 7.17 -2.15
N TYR A 221 -16.70 6.66 -1.89
CA TYR A 221 -15.96 5.83 -2.84
C TYR A 221 -15.30 4.65 -2.14
N PHE A 222 -15.06 3.59 -2.90
CA PHE A 222 -14.47 2.37 -2.40
C PHE A 222 -13.23 2.00 -3.21
N ASN A 223 -12.14 1.69 -2.50
CA ASN A 223 -10.94 1.15 -3.13
C ASN A 223 -11.06 -0.37 -3.23
N ALA A 224 -11.00 -0.90 -4.44
CA ALA A 224 -11.02 -2.33 -4.69
C ALA A 224 -9.58 -2.83 -4.89
N TRP A 225 -9.06 -3.59 -3.91
CA TRP A 225 -7.68 -4.09 -3.90
C TRP A 225 -7.56 -5.56 -4.32
N THR A 226 -8.62 -6.14 -4.79
CA THR A 226 -8.73 -7.54 -5.20
C THR A 226 -7.60 -8.01 -6.12
N THR A 227 -7.27 -9.32 -6.11
CA THR A 227 -6.12 -9.87 -6.83
C THR A 227 -6.44 -10.34 -8.24
N GLU A 228 -7.43 -11.21 -8.43
CA GLU A 228 -7.73 -11.82 -9.74
C GLU A 228 -9.22 -12.12 -9.96
N ALA A 229 -9.49 -12.94 -10.98
CA ALA A 229 -10.82 -13.27 -11.46
C ALA A 229 -11.82 -13.79 -10.41
N ALA A 230 -11.35 -14.37 -9.30
CA ALA A 230 -12.22 -14.77 -8.19
C ALA A 230 -12.87 -13.56 -7.50
N ASP A 231 -12.22 -12.42 -7.57
CA ASP A 231 -12.62 -11.18 -6.91
C ASP A 231 -13.43 -10.25 -7.84
N ARG A 232 -13.64 -10.69 -9.08
CA ARG A 232 -14.47 -9.96 -10.04
C ARG A 232 -15.88 -9.71 -9.49
N ALA A 233 -16.42 -10.68 -8.76
CA ALA A 233 -17.74 -10.57 -8.14
C ALA A 233 -17.85 -9.37 -7.18
N ILE A 234 -16.74 -9.02 -6.49
CA ILE A 234 -16.68 -7.86 -5.60
C ILE A 234 -16.81 -6.57 -6.40
N VAL A 235 -16.09 -6.47 -7.51
CA VAL A 235 -16.14 -5.28 -8.38
C VAL A 235 -17.51 -5.17 -9.05
N ASP A 236 -18.05 -6.29 -9.53
CA ASP A 236 -19.41 -6.33 -10.12
C ASP A 236 -20.47 -5.88 -9.09
N ASP A 237 -20.35 -6.29 -7.82
CA ASP A 237 -21.24 -5.85 -6.74
C ASP A 237 -21.14 -4.34 -6.49
N LEU A 238 -19.93 -3.80 -6.40
CA LEU A 238 -19.71 -2.36 -6.27
C LEU A 238 -20.36 -1.58 -7.41
N LEU A 239 -20.14 -2.00 -8.66
CA LEU A 239 -20.63 -1.31 -9.84
C LEU A 239 -22.14 -1.43 -9.99
N THR A 240 -22.71 -2.62 -9.75
CA THR A 240 -24.17 -2.83 -9.79
C THR A 240 -24.91 -2.13 -8.65
N SER A 241 -24.21 -1.87 -7.53
CA SER A 241 -24.71 -1.06 -6.42
C SER A 241 -24.52 0.45 -6.61
N ASP A 242 -24.13 0.89 -7.81
CA ASP A 242 -23.91 2.29 -8.19
C ASP A 242 -22.90 3.01 -7.27
N ARG A 243 -21.80 2.31 -6.90
CA ARG A 243 -20.72 2.85 -6.07
C ARG A 243 -19.63 3.48 -6.94
N GLN A 244 -19.00 4.54 -6.43
CA GLN A 244 -17.75 5.07 -7.00
C GLN A 244 -16.58 4.20 -6.59
N VAL A 245 -15.71 3.85 -7.53
CA VAL A 245 -14.63 2.87 -7.34
C VAL A 245 -13.26 3.43 -7.71
N VAL A 246 -12.27 3.22 -6.85
CA VAL A 246 -10.85 3.38 -7.17
C VAL A 246 -10.24 1.99 -7.33
N ILE A 247 -9.59 1.77 -8.47
CA ILE A 247 -8.97 0.48 -8.78
C ILE A 247 -7.60 0.41 -8.11
N SER A 248 -7.43 -0.54 -7.19
CA SER A 248 -6.23 -0.76 -6.38
C SER A 248 -5.71 -2.19 -6.48
N ASN A 249 -5.85 -2.84 -7.64
CA ASN A 249 -5.57 -4.27 -7.83
C ASN A 249 -4.20 -4.69 -7.31
N ALA A 250 -4.15 -5.58 -6.32
CA ALA A 250 -2.92 -5.95 -5.63
C ALA A 250 -1.93 -6.72 -6.53
N SER A 251 -2.42 -7.44 -7.54
CA SER A 251 -1.56 -8.20 -8.46
C SER A 251 -0.84 -7.32 -9.50
N PHE A 252 -1.20 -6.05 -9.61
CA PHE A 252 -0.59 -5.11 -10.56
C PHE A 252 -0.10 -3.81 -9.92
N LEU A 253 -0.72 -3.37 -8.82
CA LEU A 253 -0.56 -2.01 -8.29
C LEU A 253 0.02 -1.96 -6.86
N TYR A 254 0.34 -3.10 -6.23
CA TYR A 254 0.98 -3.10 -4.92
C TYR A 254 2.51 -3.06 -5.09
N PHE A 255 3.09 -1.92 -4.78
CA PHE A 255 4.52 -1.66 -4.99
C PHE A 255 5.43 -2.26 -3.91
N ASP A 256 4.88 -2.73 -2.81
CA ASP A 256 5.58 -3.56 -1.82
C ASP A 256 5.82 -4.99 -2.30
N MET A 257 5.16 -5.42 -3.39
CA MET A 257 5.48 -6.68 -4.06
C MET A 257 6.86 -6.61 -4.73
N PRO A 258 7.63 -7.73 -4.74
CA PRO A 258 8.92 -7.77 -5.41
C PRO A 258 8.78 -7.63 -6.93
N TYR A 259 9.80 -7.08 -7.57
CA TYR A 259 9.84 -6.97 -9.03
C TYR A 259 10.01 -8.30 -9.76
N GLY A 260 10.53 -9.32 -9.11
CA GLY A 260 10.78 -10.62 -9.75
C GLY A 260 11.31 -11.69 -8.79
N LEU A 261 11.47 -12.89 -9.31
CA LEU A 261 11.80 -14.14 -8.61
C LEU A 261 13.24 -14.25 -8.09
N HIS A 262 13.93 -13.19 -7.80
CA HIS A 262 15.30 -13.31 -7.29
C HIS A 262 15.27 -13.26 -5.74
N HIS A 263 16.02 -14.16 -5.07
CA HIS A 263 16.03 -14.27 -3.61
C HIS A 263 16.50 -12.99 -2.88
N GLN A 264 17.20 -12.08 -3.55
CA GLN A 264 17.60 -10.77 -3.03
C GLN A 264 16.66 -9.64 -3.47
N GLU A 265 15.58 -9.93 -4.20
CA GLU A 265 14.60 -8.90 -4.54
C GLU A 265 13.75 -8.62 -3.29
N PRO A 266 13.73 -7.38 -2.78
CA PRO A 266 12.94 -7.06 -1.61
C PRO A 266 11.44 -7.12 -1.89
N GLY A 267 10.63 -7.40 -0.88
CA GLY A 267 9.18 -7.47 -0.94
C GLY A 267 8.62 -8.84 -0.55
N LEU A 268 7.31 -8.88 -0.33
CA LEU A 268 6.57 -10.09 0.02
C LEU A 268 5.65 -10.48 -1.14
N PRO A 269 5.90 -11.59 -1.88
CA PRO A 269 5.17 -11.92 -3.11
C PRO A 269 3.83 -12.62 -2.85
N TRP A 270 3.03 -12.14 -1.91
CA TRP A 270 1.76 -12.78 -1.58
C TRP A 270 0.70 -12.63 -2.68
N ALA A 271 0.74 -11.52 -3.46
CA ALA A 271 -0.20 -11.31 -4.56
C ALA A 271 0.44 -11.59 -5.93
N ALA A 272 1.67 -11.09 -6.17
CA ALA A 272 2.34 -11.22 -7.46
C ALA A 272 3.83 -10.85 -7.40
N TYR A 273 4.51 -10.99 -8.54
CA TYR A 273 5.74 -10.28 -8.86
C TYR A 273 5.38 -9.19 -9.86
N ILE A 274 5.66 -7.94 -9.54
CA ILE A 274 5.14 -6.79 -10.29
C ILE A 274 6.30 -5.99 -10.86
N ASP A 275 6.50 -6.05 -12.16
CA ASP A 275 7.49 -5.21 -12.83
C ASP A 275 6.84 -4.00 -13.54
N THR A 276 7.67 -3.15 -14.10
CA THR A 276 7.22 -1.93 -14.78
C THR A 276 6.42 -2.22 -16.04
N GLU A 277 6.74 -3.30 -16.76
CA GLU A 277 6.07 -3.70 -18.01
C GLU A 277 4.67 -4.23 -17.73
N MET A 278 4.50 -5.01 -16.65
CA MET A 278 3.19 -5.50 -16.21
C MET A 278 2.23 -4.33 -15.94
N ILE A 279 2.69 -3.31 -15.21
CA ILE A 279 1.87 -2.12 -14.92
C ILE A 279 1.56 -1.36 -16.22
N TYR A 280 2.53 -1.23 -17.11
CA TYR A 280 2.32 -0.56 -18.40
C TYR A 280 1.24 -1.24 -19.23
N HIS A 281 1.17 -2.57 -19.23
CA HIS A 281 0.19 -3.36 -19.97
C HIS A 281 -1.11 -3.60 -19.20
N PHE A 282 -1.19 -3.20 -17.94
CA PHE A 282 -2.40 -3.34 -17.16
C PHE A 282 -3.54 -2.51 -17.77
N ASP A 283 -4.60 -3.18 -18.22
CA ASP A 283 -5.86 -2.56 -18.65
C ASP A 283 -6.92 -2.81 -17.57
N PRO A 284 -7.16 -1.83 -16.68
CA PRO A 284 -8.03 -2.03 -15.54
C PRO A 284 -9.48 -2.31 -15.93
N LEU A 285 -9.95 -1.72 -17.02
CA LEU A 285 -11.34 -1.90 -17.46
C LEU A 285 -11.54 -3.29 -18.06
N SER A 286 -10.60 -3.76 -18.89
CA SER A 286 -10.65 -5.08 -19.49
C SER A 286 -10.37 -6.19 -18.48
N ASN A 287 -9.41 -6.02 -17.58
CA ASN A 287 -9.08 -7.01 -16.56
C ASN A 287 -10.26 -7.33 -15.64
N TRP A 288 -11.03 -6.31 -15.29
CA TRP A 288 -12.24 -6.47 -14.49
C TRP A 288 -13.53 -6.52 -15.33
N ALA A 289 -13.40 -6.53 -16.67
CA ALA A 289 -14.49 -6.54 -17.65
C ALA A 289 -15.61 -5.53 -17.28
N VAL A 290 -15.19 -4.31 -16.94
CA VAL A 290 -16.10 -3.22 -16.60
C VAL A 290 -16.94 -2.87 -17.83
N ALA A 291 -18.26 -3.00 -17.72
CA ALA A 291 -19.17 -2.64 -18.79
C ALA A 291 -19.14 -1.13 -19.07
N ASP A 292 -19.39 -0.73 -20.33
CA ASP A 292 -19.32 0.68 -20.74
C ASP A 292 -20.22 1.58 -19.89
N GLU A 293 -21.38 1.09 -19.49
CA GLU A 293 -22.35 1.80 -18.65
C GLU A 293 -21.82 2.10 -17.24
N HIS A 294 -20.86 1.31 -16.73
CA HIS A 294 -20.27 1.46 -15.40
C HIS A 294 -18.93 2.21 -15.38
N GLN A 295 -18.35 2.51 -16.54
CA GLN A 295 -17.03 3.18 -16.60
C GLN A 295 -17.02 4.54 -15.90
N HIS A 296 -18.15 5.23 -15.86
CA HIS A 296 -18.30 6.53 -15.19
C HIS A 296 -18.16 6.45 -13.65
N GLN A 297 -18.28 5.25 -13.08
CA GLN A 297 -18.11 5.00 -11.64
C GLN A 297 -16.63 4.82 -11.26
N ILE A 298 -15.75 4.57 -12.24
CA ILE A 298 -14.32 4.40 -11.99
C ILE A 298 -13.67 5.78 -11.85
N LEU A 299 -13.23 6.10 -10.63
CA LEU A 299 -12.57 7.36 -10.33
C LEU A 299 -11.10 7.39 -10.79
N GLY A 300 -10.47 6.23 -10.90
CA GLY A 300 -9.08 6.10 -11.33
C GLY A 300 -8.37 4.89 -10.74
N LEU A 301 -7.04 4.94 -10.81
CA LEU A 301 -6.12 3.91 -10.33
C LEU A 301 -5.37 4.40 -9.10
N GLN A 302 -5.05 3.49 -8.20
CA GLN A 302 -4.19 3.76 -7.05
C GLN A 302 -3.21 2.61 -6.84
N ALA A 303 -1.93 2.93 -6.73
CA ALA A 303 -0.93 1.99 -6.27
C ALA A 303 -0.71 2.13 -4.76
N GLN A 304 -0.40 1.03 -4.11
CA GLN A 304 -0.10 0.96 -2.69
C GLN A 304 1.39 0.65 -2.47
N LEU A 305 1.94 1.18 -1.39
CA LEU A 305 3.23 0.79 -0.85
C LEU A 305 3.06 0.57 0.66
N TRP A 306 2.85 -0.67 1.06
CA TRP A 306 2.70 -1.03 2.47
C TRP A 306 4.05 -1.07 3.17
N GLY A 307 4.03 -0.78 4.47
CA GLY A 307 5.24 -0.46 5.22
C GLY A 307 5.98 -1.65 5.81
N GLU A 308 5.48 -2.89 5.68
CA GLU A 308 6.01 -4.06 6.38
C GLU A 308 7.49 -4.33 6.09
N THR A 309 7.92 -4.09 4.86
CA THR A 309 9.30 -4.32 4.42
C THR A 309 10.07 -3.03 4.12
N VAL A 310 9.46 -1.85 4.31
CA VAL A 310 10.09 -0.56 4.02
C VAL A 310 10.80 -0.04 5.27
N TYR A 311 12.13 0.00 5.24
CA TYR A 311 12.95 0.44 6.37
C TYR A 311 13.86 1.63 6.03
N SER A 312 13.86 2.13 4.81
CA SER A 312 14.65 3.31 4.43
C SER A 312 14.02 4.07 3.26
N ALA A 313 14.35 5.36 3.13
CA ALA A 313 13.94 6.17 2.00
C ALA A 313 14.46 5.62 0.66
N ALA A 314 15.69 5.10 0.64
CA ALA A 314 16.26 4.48 -0.56
C ALA A 314 15.48 3.23 -1.01
N LEU A 315 15.02 2.42 -0.05
CA LEU A 315 14.19 1.25 -0.37
C LEU A 315 12.79 1.67 -0.82
N MET A 316 12.22 2.71 -0.25
CA MET A 316 10.97 3.31 -0.72
C MET A 316 11.10 3.75 -2.19
N ASP A 317 12.15 4.49 -2.53
CA ASP A 317 12.43 4.89 -3.90
C ASP A 317 12.60 3.69 -4.84
N TYR A 318 13.30 2.66 -4.39
CA TYR A 318 13.50 1.41 -5.13
C TYR A 318 12.17 0.73 -5.46
N TYR A 319 11.26 0.65 -4.49
CA TYR A 319 9.94 0.06 -4.70
C TYR A 319 9.07 0.89 -5.65
N VAL A 320 9.09 2.21 -5.49
CA VAL A 320 8.21 3.11 -6.23
C VAL A 320 8.68 3.30 -7.67
N PHE A 321 10.00 3.48 -7.90
CA PHE A 321 10.51 3.82 -9.21
C PHE A 321 11.29 2.66 -9.87
N PRO A 322 11.05 2.41 -11.18
CA PRO A 322 10.29 3.23 -12.14
C PRO A 322 8.79 2.87 -12.27
N ARG A 323 8.23 1.99 -11.43
CA ARG A 323 6.83 1.52 -11.53
C ARG A 323 5.80 2.66 -11.53
N LEU A 324 6.03 3.70 -10.72
CA LEU A 324 5.15 4.86 -10.66
C LEU A 324 4.99 5.57 -12.02
N LEU A 325 6.04 5.56 -12.86
CA LEU A 325 5.96 6.16 -14.20
C LEU A 325 5.01 5.37 -15.12
N ALA A 326 5.00 4.03 -14.98
CA ALA A 326 4.05 3.19 -15.72
C ALA A 326 2.60 3.37 -15.20
N LEU A 327 2.42 3.51 -13.89
CA LEU A 327 1.13 3.84 -13.31
C LEU A 327 0.61 5.19 -13.83
N ALA A 328 1.48 6.21 -13.85
CA ALA A 328 1.12 7.53 -14.38
C ALA A 328 0.69 7.45 -15.85
N GLU A 329 1.40 6.67 -16.67
CA GLU A 329 1.00 6.42 -18.06
C GLU A 329 -0.40 5.79 -18.15
N ARG A 330 -0.71 4.81 -17.27
CA ARG A 330 -2.06 4.19 -17.20
C ARG A 330 -3.13 5.16 -16.72
N GLY A 331 -2.82 6.02 -15.76
CA GLY A 331 -3.75 7.03 -15.25
C GLY A 331 -4.15 8.07 -16.31
N TRP A 332 -3.24 8.42 -17.22
CA TRP A 332 -3.50 9.37 -18.31
C TRP A 332 -4.05 8.71 -19.58
N ASN A 333 -3.72 7.44 -19.82
CA ASN A 333 -4.07 6.71 -21.03
C ASN A 333 -4.81 5.42 -20.68
N VAL A 334 -6.13 5.43 -20.70
CA VAL A 334 -7.00 4.29 -20.36
C VAL A 334 -6.70 3.07 -21.24
N LYS A 335 -6.39 3.29 -22.52
CA LYS A 335 -5.97 2.22 -23.44
C LYS A 335 -4.47 2.27 -23.60
N PRO A 336 -3.75 1.17 -23.27
CA PRO A 336 -2.32 1.12 -23.52
C PRO A 336 -2.06 1.34 -25.01
N ASP A 337 -1.25 2.36 -25.33
CA ASP A 337 -0.58 2.36 -26.62
C ASP A 337 0.27 1.08 -26.65
N GLU A 338 0.11 0.23 -27.66
CA GLU A 338 0.80 -1.07 -27.76
C GLU A 338 2.34 -0.96 -27.87
N ASN A 339 2.87 0.23 -27.59
CA ASN A 339 4.25 0.58 -27.84
C ASN A 339 5.12 0.63 -26.57
N TRP A 340 5.20 -0.52 -25.86
CA TRP A 340 6.16 -0.70 -24.77
C TRP A 340 7.58 -0.26 -25.15
N ASN A 341 8.01 -0.56 -26.39
CA ASN A 341 9.33 -0.18 -26.88
C ASN A 341 9.55 1.34 -26.88
N ARG A 342 8.52 2.13 -27.17
CA ARG A 342 8.58 3.59 -27.09
C ARG A 342 8.66 4.06 -25.65
N PHE A 343 7.82 3.52 -24.79
CA PHE A 343 7.77 3.88 -23.36
C PHE A 343 9.07 3.51 -22.65
N SER A 344 9.54 2.26 -22.80
CA SER A 344 10.78 1.79 -22.19
C SER A 344 12.01 2.56 -22.68
N ARG A 345 12.02 2.98 -23.95
CA ARG A 345 13.07 3.87 -24.49
C ARG A 345 13.03 5.24 -23.83
N THR A 346 11.84 5.84 -23.67
CA THR A 346 11.70 7.12 -22.97
C THR A 346 12.19 7.02 -21.54
N LEU A 347 11.83 5.93 -20.83
CA LEU A 347 12.35 5.67 -19.49
C LEU A 347 13.88 5.65 -19.48
N GLY A 348 14.50 4.79 -20.28
CA GLY A 348 15.98 4.64 -20.29
C GLY A 348 16.72 5.88 -20.74
N GLN A 349 16.22 6.59 -21.76
CA GLN A 349 16.92 7.75 -22.35
C GLN A 349 16.79 9.02 -21.54
N ARG A 350 15.68 9.21 -20.85
CA ARG A 350 15.32 10.49 -20.24
C ARG A 350 14.97 10.38 -18.77
N GLU A 351 13.96 9.57 -18.43
CA GLU A 351 13.34 9.63 -17.12
C GLU A 351 14.26 9.10 -16.02
N LEU A 352 14.97 7.98 -16.26
CA LEU A 352 15.91 7.45 -15.27
C LEU A 352 17.06 8.41 -15.00
N THR A 353 17.55 9.14 -16.04
CA THR A 353 18.57 10.19 -15.86
C THR A 353 18.03 11.37 -15.06
N HIS A 354 16.76 11.73 -15.27
CA HIS A 354 16.10 12.78 -14.50
C HIS A 354 15.94 12.38 -13.03
N LEU A 355 15.44 11.18 -12.76
CA LEU A 355 15.32 10.65 -11.40
C LEU A 355 16.66 10.61 -10.68
N GLU A 356 17.73 10.17 -11.38
CA GLU A 356 19.08 10.15 -10.82
C GLU A 356 19.56 11.57 -10.48
N GLY A 357 19.26 12.56 -11.33
CA GLY A 357 19.55 13.98 -11.07
C GLY A 357 18.78 14.58 -9.89
N LEU A 358 17.63 13.99 -9.53
CA LEU A 358 16.84 14.33 -8.35
C LEU A 358 17.30 13.58 -7.07
N GLY A 359 18.28 12.67 -7.19
CA GLY A 359 18.74 11.85 -6.07
C GLY A 359 17.83 10.69 -5.70
N VAL A 360 16.94 10.29 -6.62
CA VAL A 360 16.03 9.14 -6.40
C VAL A 360 16.77 7.82 -6.56
N GLU A 361 16.68 6.95 -5.56
CA GLU A 361 17.34 5.64 -5.53
C GLU A 361 16.49 4.55 -6.23
N PHE A 362 16.05 4.84 -7.46
CA PHE A 362 15.22 3.93 -8.25
C PHE A 362 15.88 2.57 -8.52
N ARG A 363 15.07 1.54 -8.74
CA ARG A 363 15.53 0.21 -9.13
C ARG A 363 16.19 0.21 -10.51
N ILE A 364 17.42 -0.24 -10.57
CA ILE A 364 18.12 -0.53 -11.82
C ILE A 364 17.87 -2.00 -12.14
N PRO A 365 17.19 -2.35 -13.27
CA PRO A 365 16.88 -3.72 -13.59
C PRO A 365 18.14 -4.54 -13.86
N THR A 366 18.09 -5.82 -13.55
CA THR A 366 19.13 -6.76 -13.95
C THR A 366 19.09 -6.97 -15.46
N PRO A 367 20.23 -7.14 -16.14
CA PRO A 367 20.22 -7.50 -17.56
C PRO A 367 19.72 -8.94 -17.75
N GLY A 368 18.97 -9.17 -18.82
CA GLY A 368 18.79 -10.51 -19.36
C GLY A 368 20.11 -10.96 -19.99
N ALA A 369 20.55 -12.20 -19.70
CA ALA A 369 21.78 -12.72 -20.27
C ALA A 369 21.74 -14.24 -20.45
N VAL A 370 22.36 -14.73 -21.52
CA VAL A 370 22.44 -16.15 -21.84
C VAL A 370 23.78 -16.46 -22.54
N ILE A 371 24.29 -17.69 -22.35
CA ILE A 371 25.41 -18.23 -23.13
C ILE A 371 24.82 -19.28 -24.06
N GLU A 372 24.92 -19.03 -25.36
CA GLU A 372 24.45 -19.93 -26.41
C GLU A 372 25.55 -20.11 -27.45
N ASP A 373 25.90 -21.36 -27.76
CA ASP A 373 26.97 -21.74 -28.69
C ASP A 373 28.34 -21.06 -28.39
N GLY A 374 28.63 -20.84 -27.09
CA GLY A 374 29.84 -20.16 -26.64
C GLY A 374 29.84 -18.65 -26.85
N TRP A 375 28.66 -18.07 -27.09
CA TRP A 375 28.47 -16.63 -27.17
C TRP A 375 27.62 -16.13 -26.02
N LEU A 376 28.15 -15.16 -25.26
CA LEU A 376 27.41 -14.38 -24.29
C LEU A 376 26.57 -13.36 -25.03
N ARG A 377 25.26 -13.43 -24.85
CA ARG A 377 24.27 -12.48 -25.34
C ARG A 377 23.58 -11.83 -24.15
N ALA A 378 23.39 -10.53 -24.21
CA ALA A 378 22.71 -9.80 -23.12
C ALA A 378 21.86 -8.65 -23.68
N ASN A 379 20.81 -8.30 -22.92
CA ASN A 379 19.95 -7.16 -23.21
C ASN A 379 19.52 -6.47 -21.90
N ALA A 380 19.14 -5.21 -21.99
CA ALA A 380 18.52 -4.46 -20.90
C ALA A 380 17.07 -4.15 -21.26
N VAL A 381 16.18 -4.17 -20.25
CA VAL A 381 14.76 -3.87 -20.43
C VAL A 381 14.53 -2.40 -20.79
N PHE A 382 15.36 -1.51 -20.26
CA PHE A 382 15.35 -0.11 -20.65
C PHE A 382 16.54 0.18 -21.56
N PRO A 383 16.29 0.54 -22.83
CA PRO A 383 17.34 0.98 -23.74
C PRO A 383 18.11 2.16 -23.15
N ASP A 384 19.41 2.25 -23.44
CA ASP A 384 20.38 3.24 -22.93
C ASP A 384 20.88 3.03 -21.48
N LEU A 385 20.43 2.01 -20.78
CA LEU A 385 21.25 1.48 -19.69
C LEU A 385 22.46 0.76 -20.29
N ASP A 386 23.66 1.09 -19.85
CA ASP A 386 24.85 0.32 -20.19
C ASP A 386 24.77 -1.05 -19.51
N ILE A 387 25.12 -2.10 -20.23
CA ILE A 387 25.43 -3.38 -19.61
C ILE A 387 26.95 -3.44 -19.45
N VAL A 388 27.42 -3.70 -18.22
CA VAL A 388 28.82 -3.89 -17.91
C VAL A 388 29.05 -5.31 -17.40
N TYR A 389 30.25 -5.86 -17.66
CA TYR A 389 30.53 -7.26 -17.36
C TYR A 389 31.98 -7.52 -16.93
N GLN A 390 32.17 -8.65 -16.25
CA GLN A 390 33.44 -9.30 -15.92
C GLN A 390 33.38 -10.78 -16.37
N LEU A 391 34.54 -11.39 -16.67
CA LEU A 391 34.61 -12.80 -17.07
C LEU A 391 35.30 -13.69 -16.03
N ASP A 392 35.74 -13.12 -14.93
CA ASP A 392 36.51 -13.77 -13.85
C ASP A 392 35.64 -14.21 -12.66
N GLY A 393 34.33 -14.02 -12.73
CA GLY A 393 33.41 -14.37 -11.68
C GLY A 393 33.24 -13.26 -10.62
N GLN A 394 33.91 -12.14 -10.77
CA GLN A 394 33.75 -10.98 -9.87
C GLN A 394 32.57 -10.12 -10.31
N ALA A 395 31.93 -9.46 -9.35
CA ALA A 395 30.88 -8.47 -9.64
C ALA A 395 31.45 -7.29 -10.44
N PRO A 396 30.74 -6.79 -11.45
CA PRO A 396 31.15 -5.59 -12.18
C PRO A 396 31.30 -4.38 -11.25
N ASN A 397 32.24 -3.51 -11.62
CA ASN A 397 32.53 -2.25 -10.96
C ASN A 397 32.58 -1.09 -11.97
N ALA A 398 32.97 0.10 -11.55
CA ALA A 398 33.02 1.28 -12.40
C ALA A 398 33.91 1.14 -13.64
N ASP A 399 34.99 0.33 -13.53
CA ASP A 399 35.99 0.11 -14.59
C ASP A 399 35.68 -1.10 -15.48
N SER A 400 34.57 -1.79 -15.23
CA SER A 400 34.18 -3.01 -15.97
C SER A 400 33.90 -2.72 -17.44
N LEU A 401 34.16 -3.72 -18.29
CA LEU A 401 33.96 -3.62 -19.73
C LEU A 401 32.48 -3.40 -20.06
N ARG A 402 32.22 -2.51 -21.02
CA ARG A 402 30.89 -2.30 -21.56
C ARG A 402 30.54 -3.38 -22.58
N TYR A 403 29.38 -3.98 -22.44
CA TYR A 403 28.83 -4.90 -23.43
C TYR A 403 28.25 -4.11 -24.61
N THR A 404 28.78 -4.37 -25.82
CA THR A 404 28.35 -3.68 -27.04
C THR A 404 27.76 -4.64 -28.09
N GLY A 405 27.71 -5.92 -27.78
CA GLY A 405 27.22 -6.96 -28.67
C GLY A 405 27.71 -8.35 -28.22
N PRO A 406 27.32 -9.44 -28.91
CA PRO A 406 27.67 -10.80 -28.52
C PRO A 406 29.19 -11.00 -28.36
N ILE A 407 29.59 -11.62 -27.25
CA ILE A 407 30.99 -11.86 -26.87
C ILE A 407 31.24 -13.35 -26.83
N LYS A 408 32.31 -13.80 -27.48
CA LYS A 408 32.73 -15.18 -27.40
C LYS A 408 33.35 -15.46 -26.04
N VAL A 409 32.83 -16.44 -25.32
CA VAL A 409 33.30 -16.86 -24.01
C VAL A 409 33.87 -18.26 -24.03
N LYS A 410 34.85 -18.52 -23.16
CA LYS A 410 35.47 -19.83 -22.99
C LYS A 410 34.72 -20.59 -21.89
N SER A 411 34.87 -21.90 -21.87
CA SER A 411 34.32 -22.77 -20.81
C SER A 411 34.86 -22.45 -19.40
N SER A 412 36.02 -21.79 -19.32
CA SER A 412 36.61 -21.34 -18.05
C SER A 412 36.11 -20.00 -17.57
N ASP A 413 35.45 -19.24 -18.42
CA ASP A 413 34.98 -17.90 -18.09
C ASP A 413 33.72 -18.01 -17.21
N LYS A 414 33.60 -17.08 -16.28
CA LYS A 414 32.48 -16.96 -15.35
C LYS A 414 31.85 -15.57 -15.51
N PRO A 415 31.03 -15.37 -16.54
CA PRO A 415 30.49 -14.05 -16.80
C PRO A 415 29.56 -13.58 -15.66
N VAL A 416 29.79 -12.36 -15.21
CA VAL A 416 28.91 -11.62 -14.28
C VAL A 416 28.60 -10.28 -14.92
N LEU A 417 27.32 -9.92 -14.98
CA LEU A 417 26.85 -8.71 -15.66
C LEU A 417 25.95 -7.89 -14.72
N CYS A 418 25.93 -6.58 -14.90
CA CYS A 418 24.88 -5.73 -14.34
C CYS A 418 24.56 -4.59 -15.31
N CYS A 419 23.41 -3.94 -15.10
CA CYS A 419 23.10 -2.67 -15.75
C CYS A 419 23.77 -1.52 -14.99
N ARG A 420 24.15 -0.47 -15.75
CA ARG A 420 24.76 0.75 -15.24
C ARG A 420 24.04 1.98 -15.79
N THR A 421 23.72 2.93 -14.93
CA THR A 421 23.13 4.22 -15.34
C THR A 421 24.18 5.14 -15.95
N LYS A 422 23.72 6.27 -16.54
CA LYS A 422 24.62 7.32 -17.04
C LYS A 422 25.44 7.98 -15.94
N GLY A 423 24.90 8.08 -14.73
CA GLY A 423 25.59 8.55 -13.52
C GLY A 423 26.51 7.51 -12.87
N ALA A 424 26.74 6.37 -13.54
CA ALA A 424 27.60 5.28 -13.12
C ALA A 424 27.09 4.44 -11.91
N ARG A 425 25.84 4.58 -11.50
CA ARG A 425 25.23 3.66 -10.52
C ARG A 425 25.11 2.26 -11.13
N LEU A 426 25.45 1.26 -10.35
CA LEU A 426 25.37 -0.14 -10.76
C LEU A 426 24.12 -0.80 -10.17
N GLY A 427 23.41 -1.54 -11.01
CA GLY A 427 22.34 -2.42 -10.56
C GLY A 427 22.87 -3.75 -10.01
N ARG A 428 21.95 -4.59 -9.56
CA ARG A 428 22.28 -5.94 -9.10
C ARG A 428 22.90 -6.77 -10.25
N SER A 429 23.88 -7.57 -9.89
CA SER A 429 24.59 -8.42 -10.83
C SER A 429 23.85 -9.75 -11.09
N VAL A 430 24.00 -10.27 -12.30
CA VAL A 430 23.58 -11.60 -12.72
C VAL A 430 24.83 -12.41 -13.05
N SER A 431 24.97 -13.59 -12.44
CA SER A 431 26.05 -14.56 -12.73
C SER A 431 25.52 -15.66 -13.64
N LEU A 432 26.27 -15.95 -14.70
CA LEU A 432 26.00 -17.07 -15.60
C LEU A 432 27.02 -18.17 -15.29
N VAL A 433 26.56 -19.21 -14.60
CA VAL A 433 27.38 -20.38 -14.25
C VAL A 433 27.03 -21.56 -15.12
#